data_d902df1142713ab3534a2041ffe53942
#
_entry.id   d902df1142713ab3534a2041ffe53942
#
_cell.length_a   1.000
_cell.length_b   1.000
_cell.length_c   1.000
_cell.angle_alpha   90.00
_cell.angle_beta   90.00
_cell.angle_gamma   90.00
#
_symmetry.space_group_name_H-M   'P 1'
#
loop_
_entity.id
_entity.type
_entity.pdbx_description
1 polymer ?
#
loop_
_entity_poly.entity_id
_entity_poly.type
_entity_poly.pdbx_seq_one_letter_code
_entity_poly.pdbx_strand_id
1 'polypeptide(L)'
;LTIPIVGAGESTALMALRYGNKVCSLGITKEAPENYKKVLKECLIENAIPDGVHSTVDLQGEKGWNSVCEKAMYLKNRGADVIALACTGMATMGIATKLEAITEIPVLDPVMCEGLVMYMELLRRNC
;
A
#
# COMPACT_ATOMS: atom_id res chain seq x y z
N LEU A 1 19.37 -11.44 17.14
CA LEU A 1 19.89 -10.33 16.35
C LEU A 1 19.83 -9.03 17.12
N THR A 2 20.91 -8.27 17.07
CA THR A 2 20.96 -6.94 17.68
C THR A 2 20.56 -5.84 16.70
N ILE A 3 20.41 -6.18 15.41
CA ILE A 3 20.06 -5.23 14.35
C ILE A 3 18.58 -5.42 14.02
N PRO A 4 17.78 -4.34 14.03
CA PRO A 4 16.37 -4.45 13.65
C PRO A 4 16.23 -4.77 12.17
N ILE A 5 15.24 -5.60 11.86
CA ILE A 5 14.88 -5.94 10.47
C ILE A 5 13.46 -5.45 10.25
N VAL A 6 13.29 -4.58 9.26
CA VAL A 6 12.00 -3.97 8.94
C VAL A 6 11.64 -4.28 7.49
N GLY A 7 10.49 -4.89 7.29
CA GLY A 7 9.97 -5.20 5.96
C GLY A 7 8.89 -4.21 5.54
N ALA A 8 8.88 -3.84 4.27
CA ALA A 8 7.89 -2.89 3.73
C ALA A 8 6.47 -3.43 3.86
N GLY A 9 6.26 -4.72 3.56
CA GLY A 9 4.93 -5.34 3.61
C GLY A 9 4.35 -5.37 5.01
N GLU A 10 5.13 -5.83 5.98
CA GLU A 10 4.69 -5.87 7.37
C GLU A 10 4.40 -4.47 7.91
N SER A 11 5.30 -3.53 7.64
CA SER A 11 5.16 -2.15 8.10
C SER A 11 3.88 -1.50 7.56
N THR A 12 3.61 -1.69 6.27
CA THR A 12 2.44 -1.13 5.63
C THR A 12 1.14 -1.74 6.18
N ALA A 13 1.12 -3.06 6.35
CA ALA A 13 -0.03 -3.76 6.89
C ALA A 13 -0.36 -3.31 8.31
N LEU A 14 0.65 -3.19 9.16
CA LEU A 14 0.47 -2.72 10.53
C LEU A 14 -0.06 -1.28 10.56
N MET A 15 0.49 -0.41 9.72
CA MET A 15 0.04 0.98 9.64
C MET A 15 -1.38 1.09 9.10
N ALA A 16 -1.78 0.19 8.20
CA ALA A 16 -3.12 0.21 7.63
C ALA A 16 -4.21 0.00 8.70
N LEU A 17 -3.95 -0.87 9.67
CA LEU A 17 -4.89 -1.15 10.75
C LEU A 17 -5.19 0.07 11.63
N ARG A 18 -4.33 1.07 11.58
CA ARG A 18 -4.55 2.33 12.28
C ARG A 18 -5.75 3.11 11.72
N TYR A 19 -6.05 2.92 10.44
CA TYR A 19 -7.06 3.72 9.75
C TYR A 19 -8.41 3.01 9.61
N GLY A 20 -8.47 1.72 9.87
CA GLY A 20 -9.72 0.99 9.81
C GLY A 20 -9.52 -0.51 9.67
N ASN A 21 -10.62 -1.23 9.61
CA ASN A 21 -10.63 -2.69 9.51
C ASN A 21 -11.03 -3.20 8.12
N LYS A 22 -11.24 -2.30 7.17
CA LYS A 22 -11.53 -2.65 5.78
C LYS A 22 -10.39 -2.15 4.91
N VAL A 23 -9.37 -2.99 4.76
CA VAL A 23 -8.15 -2.66 4.03
C VAL A 23 -8.19 -3.31 2.66
N CYS A 24 -7.89 -2.54 1.63
CA CYS A 24 -7.69 -3.05 0.29
C CYS A 24 -6.25 -2.85 -0.12
N SER A 25 -5.68 -3.81 -0.83
CA SER A 25 -4.36 -3.65 -1.43
C SER A 25 -4.49 -3.33 -2.91
N LEU A 26 -3.57 -2.53 -3.42
CA LEU A 26 -3.51 -2.15 -4.82
C LEU A 26 -2.08 -2.35 -5.31
N GLY A 27 -1.91 -3.23 -6.26
CA GLY A 27 -0.59 -3.60 -6.77
C GLY A 27 -0.66 -4.14 -8.18
N ILE A 28 0.38 -4.86 -8.56
CA ILE A 28 0.51 -5.42 -9.91
C ILE A 28 0.49 -6.95 -9.93
N THR A 29 0.34 -7.58 -8.76
CA THR A 29 0.34 -9.05 -8.66
C THR A 29 -1.06 -9.56 -8.33
N LYS A 30 -1.38 -10.74 -8.86
CA LYS A 30 -2.67 -11.38 -8.65
C LYS A 30 -2.96 -11.65 -7.18
N GLU A 31 -1.93 -12.01 -6.43
CA GLU A 31 -2.03 -12.25 -5.00
C GLU A 31 -1.48 -11.08 -4.22
N ALA A 32 -2.11 -10.77 -3.10
CA ALA A 32 -1.58 -9.78 -2.18
C ALA A 32 -0.26 -10.27 -1.58
N PRO A 33 0.64 -9.38 -1.16
CA PRO A 33 1.85 -9.78 -0.47
C PRO A 33 1.53 -10.66 0.74
N GLU A 34 2.35 -11.67 0.99
CA GLU A 34 2.14 -12.59 2.10
C GLU A 34 2.03 -11.87 3.45
N ASN A 35 2.84 -10.85 3.67
CA ASN A 35 2.79 -10.07 4.90
C ASN A 35 1.46 -9.33 5.06
N TYR A 36 0.84 -8.90 3.97
CA TYR A 36 -0.48 -8.28 4.04
C TYR A 36 -1.53 -9.30 4.49
N LYS A 37 -1.51 -10.49 3.91
CA LYS A 37 -2.43 -11.55 4.29
C LYS A 37 -2.24 -11.97 5.74
N LYS A 38 -0.99 -12.13 6.15
CA LYS A 38 -0.62 -12.59 7.49
C LYS A 38 -1.01 -11.60 8.58
N VAL A 39 -0.79 -10.32 8.36
CA VAL A 39 -1.06 -9.27 9.34
C VAL A 39 -2.52 -8.84 9.32
N LEU A 40 -3.10 -8.66 8.15
CA LEU A 40 -4.44 -8.11 8.00
C LEU A 40 -5.55 -9.15 8.15
N LYS A 41 -5.27 -10.39 7.75
CA LYS A 41 -6.26 -11.49 7.82
C LYS A 41 -7.58 -11.08 7.17
N GLU A 42 -8.70 -11.20 7.89
CA GLU A 42 -10.02 -10.83 7.39
C GLU A 42 -10.19 -9.33 7.14
N CYS A 43 -9.30 -8.50 7.67
CA CYS A 43 -9.34 -7.07 7.40
C CYS A 43 -8.92 -6.74 5.96
N LEU A 44 -8.20 -7.64 5.29
CA LEU A 44 -7.86 -7.49 3.88
C LEU A 44 -9.05 -7.96 3.04
N ILE A 45 -9.87 -7.02 2.60
CA ILE A 45 -11.12 -7.37 1.91
C ILE A 45 -10.95 -7.57 0.41
N GLU A 46 -9.93 -6.99 -0.19
CA GLU A 46 -9.66 -7.15 -1.62
C GLU A 46 -8.23 -6.79 -1.97
N ASN A 47 -7.67 -7.52 -2.93
CA ASN A 47 -6.41 -7.17 -3.57
C ASN A 47 -6.72 -6.87 -5.04
N ALA A 48 -6.41 -5.65 -5.50
CA ALA A 48 -6.76 -5.22 -6.84
C ALA A 48 -5.53 -4.91 -7.69
N ILE A 49 -5.70 -5.10 -8.99
CA ILE A 49 -4.70 -4.74 -10.01
C ILE A 49 -5.39 -3.77 -10.97
N PRO A 50 -4.77 -2.62 -11.28
CA PRO A 50 -5.34 -1.72 -12.29
C PRO A 50 -5.48 -2.43 -13.63
N ASP A 51 -6.55 -2.15 -14.35
CA ASP A 51 -6.81 -2.80 -15.64
C ASP A 51 -5.70 -2.48 -16.65
N GLY A 52 -5.23 -3.51 -17.35
CA GLY A 52 -4.17 -3.37 -18.34
C GLY A 52 -2.76 -3.22 -17.77
N VAL A 53 -2.61 -3.32 -16.46
CA VAL A 53 -1.31 -3.21 -15.80
C VAL A 53 -0.79 -4.61 -15.44
N HIS A 54 0.32 -4.98 -16.04
CA HIS A 54 0.96 -6.29 -15.81
C HIS A 54 2.38 -6.18 -15.26
N SER A 55 2.94 -4.96 -15.28
CA SER A 55 4.28 -4.68 -14.80
C SER A 55 4.37 -3.21 -14.36
N THR A 56 5.50 -2.86 -13.73
CA THR A 56 5.73 -1.46 -13.31
C THR A 56 5.85 -0.52 -14.51
N VAL A 57 6.25 -1.03 -15.68
CA VAL A 57 6.33 -0.22 -16.90
C VAL A 57 4.94 0.24 -17.33
N ASP A 58 3.94 -0.62 -17.17
CA ASP A 58 2.56 -0.30 -17.54
C ASP A 58 1.94 0.80 -16.66
N LEU A 59 2.53 1.07 -15.51
CA LEU A 59 2.08 2.13 -14.62
C LEU A 59 2.47 3.52 -15.12
N GLN A 60 3.42 3.60 -16.03
CA GLN A 60 3.92 4.86 -16.56
C GLN A 60 2.97 5.39 -17.64
N GLY A 61 2.93 6.70 -17.78
CA GLY A 61 2.10 7.37 -18.76
C GLY A 61 0.66 7.59 -18.30
N GLU A 62 -0.07 8.30 -19.11
CA GLU A 62 -1.44 8.74 -18.80
C GLU A 62 -2.41 7.57 -18.68
N LYS A 63 -2.30 6.59 -19.58
CA LYS A 63 -3.20 5.42 -19.57
C LYS A 63 -3.04 4.59 -18.32
N GLY A 64 -1.80 4.36 -17.91
CA GLY A 64 -1.52 3.63 -16.66
C GLY A 64 -2.03 4.39 -15.44
N TRP A 65 -1.78 5.70 -15.40
CA TRP A 65 -2.27 6.54 -14.32
C TRP A 65 -3.79 6.53 -14.22
N ASN A 66 -4.49 6.66 -15.34
CA ASN A 66 -5.94 6.62 -15.35
C ASN A 66 -6.48 5.30 -14.83
N SER A 67 -5.85 4.19 -15.21
CA SER A 67 -6.24 2.86 -14.73
C SER A 67 -6.05 2.71 -13.22
N VAL A 68 -4.97 3.25 -12.69
CA VAL A 68 -4.70 3.25 -11.25
C VAL A 68 -5.77 4.07 -10.51
N CYS A 69 -6.10 5.25 -11.01
CA CYS A 69 -7.12 6.11 -10.42
C CYS A 69 -8.49 5.43 -10.40
N GLU A 70 -8.87 4.82 -11.51
CA GLU A 70 -10.16 4.12 -11.61
C GLU A 70 -10.24 2.96 -10.62
N LYS A 71 -9.16 2.19 -10.50
CA LYS A 71 -9.14 1.06 -9.57
C LYS A 71 -9.16 1.54 -8.12
N ALA A 72 -8.46 2.62 -7.79
CA ALA A 72 -8.50 3.18 -6.45
C ALA A 72 -9.91 3.65 -6.08
N MET A 73 -10.61 4.31 -7.00
CA MET A 73 -12.00 4.72 -6.77
C MET A 73 -12.93 3.52 -6.62
N TYR A 74 -12.70 2.47 -7.40
CA TYR A 74 -13.44 1.23 -7.26
C TYR A 74 -13.29 0.65 -5.83
N LEU A 75 -12.06 0.63 -5.32
CA LEU A 75 -11.81 0.12 -3.97
C LEU A 75 -12.49 0.98 -2.91
N LYS A 76 -12.43 2.30 -3.06
CA LYS A 76 -13.15 3.21 -2.16
C LYS A 76 -14.64 2.89 -2.15
N ASN A 77 -15.23 2.72 -3.32
CA ASN A 77 -16.65 2.44 -3.46
C ASN A 77 -17.05 1.06 -2.93
N ARG A 78 -16.09 0.14 -2.84
CA ARG A 78 -16.26 -1.15 -2.18
C ARG A 78 -16.33 -1.04 -0.66
N GLY A 79 -16.03 0.12 -0.12
CA GLY A 79 -16.06 0.36 1.31
C GLY A 79 -14.69 0.32 1.99
N ALA A 80 -13.61 0.44 1.23
CA ALA A 80 -12.27 0.48 1.83
C ALA A 80 -12.13 1.67 2.76
N ASP A 81 -11.60 1.43 3.95
CA ASP A 81 -11.21 2.49 4.89
C ASP A 81 -9.83 3.03 4.56
N VAL A 82 -9.00 2.20 3.95
CA VAL A 82 -7.63 2.53 3.60
C VAL A 82 -7.18 1.66 2.43
N ILE A 83 -6.34 2.23 1.56
CA ILE A 83 -5.70 1.48 0.47
C ILE A 83 -4.22 1.35 0.81
N ALA A 84 -3.72 0.12 0.83
CA ALA A 84 -2.31 -0.18 1.02
C ALA A 84 -1.70 -0.52 -0.35
N LEU A 85 -0.77 0.31 -0.82
CA LEU A 85 -0.07 0.01 -2.06
C LEU A 85 0.81 -1.21 -1.87
N ALA A 86 0.73 -2.15 -2.78
CA ALA A 86 1.43 -3.43 -2.68
C ALA A 86 2.63 -3.54 -3.63
N CYS A 87 2.99 -2.45 -4.27
CA CYS A 87 4.09 -2.42 -5.23
C CYS A 87 5.00 -1.23 -4.92
N THR A 88 6.28 -1.50 -4.66
CA THR A 88 7.26 -0.45 -4.39
C THR A 88 7.49 0.45 -5.62
N GLY A 89 7.23 -0.05 -6.83
CA GLY A 89 7.26 0.77 -8.04
C GLY A 89 6.22 1.89 -8.02
N MET A 90 5.08 1.66 -7.38
CA MET A 90 4.07 2.72 -7.20
C MET A 90 4.56 3.78 -6.22
N ALA A 91 5.31 3.38 -5.20
CA ALA A 91 5.88 4.31 -4.22
C ALA A 91 6.84 5.29 -4.88
N THR A 92 7.72 4.80 -5.75
CA THR A 92 8.71 5.66 -6.43
C THR A 92 8.07 6.67 -7.38
N MET A 93 6.81 6.45 -7.77
CA MET A 93 6.06 7.38 -8.62
C MET A 93 5.33 8.45 -7.81
N GLY A 94 5.35 8.37 -6.48
CA GLY A 94 4.70 9.34 -5.61
C GLY A 94 3.18 9.34 -5.73
N ILE A 95 2.59 8.22 -6.08
CA ILE A 95 1.15 8.16 -6.37
C ILE A 95 0.26 8.11 -5.13
N ALA A 96 0.78 7.71 -3.98
CA ALA A 96 -0.02 7.60 -2.77
C ALA A 96 -0.72 8.91 -2.42
N THR A 97 0.03 10.02 -2.38
CA THR A 97 -0.51 11.34 -2.09
C THR A 97 -1.57 11.76 -3.10
N LYS A 98 -1.33 11.48 -4.38
CA LYS A 98 -2.27 11.82 -5.45
C LYS A 98 -3.56 11.01 -5.35
N LEU A 99 -3.44 9.71 -5.05
CA LEU A 99 -4.61 8.85 -4.88
C LEU A 99 -5.40 9.22 -3.63
N GLU A 100 -4.72 9.61 -2.57
CA GLU A 100 -5.38 10.08 -1.36
C GLU A 100 -6.22 11.32 -1.64
N ALA A 101 -5.70 12.25 -2.42
CA ALA A 101 -6.43 13.45 -2.82
C ALA A 101 -7.67 13.11 -3.65
N ILE A 102 -7.60 12.10 -4.52
CA ILE A 102 -8.70 11.69 -5.38
C ILE A 102 -9.76 10.89 -4.62
N THR A 103 -9.33 9.93 -3.81
CA THR A 103 -10.24 9.00 -3.13
C THR A 103 -10.77 9.53 -1.81
N GLU A 104 -10.08 10.48 -1.21
CA GLU A 104 -10.39 11.03 0.10
C GLU A 104 -10.33 10.00 1.24
N ILE A 105 -9.59 8.91 1.02
CA ILE A 105 -9.25 7.95 2.07
C ILE A 105 -7.73 7.79 2.13
N PRO A 106 -7.18 7.34 3.26
CA PRO A 106 -5.73 7.13 3.36
C PRO A 106 -5.23 6.13 2.32
N VAL A 107 -4.11 6.45 1.69
CA VAL A 107 -3.41 5.57 0.76
C VAL A 107 -1.97 5.47 1.24
N LEU A 108 -1.55 4.27 1.62
CA LEU A 108 -0.26 4.06 2.26
C LEU A 108 0.81 3.62 1.28
N ASP A 109 1.93 4.32 1.34
CA ASP A 109 3.13 4.05 0.55
C ASP A 109 4.01 3.07 1.34
N PRO A 110 4.33 1.89 0.79
CA PRO A 110 5.10 0.89 1.53
C PRO A 110 6.52 1.33 1.86
N VAL A 111 7.13 2.17 1.03
CA VAL A 111 8.49 2.67 1.31
C VAL A 111 8.45 3.66 2.47
N MET A 112 7.45 4.53 2.52
CA MET A 112 7.29 5.47 3.62
C MET A 112 6.99 4.74 4.93
N CYS A 113 6.12 3.73 4.92
CA CYS A 113 5.79 2.96 6.11
C CYS A 113 7.02 2.24 6.66
N GLU A 114 7.80 1.61 5.78
CA GLU A 114 9.05 0.96 6.17
C GLU A 114 10.01 1.97 6.79
N GLY A 115 10.17 3.14 6.17
CA GLY A 115 11.04 4.18 6.67
C GLY A 115 10.66 4.68 8.05
N LEU A 116 9.36 4.85 8.30
CA LEU A 116 8.86 5.30 9.61
C LEU A 116 9.10 4.26 10.70
N VAL A 117 8.87 2.98 10.41
CA VAL A 117 9.12 1.91 11.37
C VAL A 117 10.62 1.80 11.66
N MET A 118 11.45 1.91 10.63
CA MET A 118 12.91 1.88 10.81
C MET A 118 13.37 3.07 11.67
N TYR A 119 12.82 4.26 11.44
CA TYR A 119 13.14 5.44 12.22
C TYR A 119 12.80 5.22 13.69
N MET A 120 11.63 4.67 13.97
CA MET A 120 11.24 4.32 15.35
C MET A 120 12.25 3.35 16.00
N GLU A 121 12.66 2.32 15.25
CA GLU A 121 13.63 1.35 15.78
C GLU A 121 14.99 1.99 16.06
N LEU A 122 15.44 2.90 15.21
CA LEU A 122 16.68 3.63 15.41
C LEU A 122 16.61 4.52 16.66
N LEU A 123 15.47 5.19 16.89
CA LEU A 123 15.29 6.00 18.09
C LEU A 123 15.33 5.14 19.36
N ARG A 124 14.70 3.98 19.32
CA ARG A 124 14.69 3.06 20.48
C ARG A 124 16.10 2.59 20.85
N ARG A 125 16.94 2.38 19.85
CA ARG A 125 18.31 1.92 20.08
C ARG A 125 19.21 2.98 20.70
N ASN A 126 18.87 4.25 20.55
CA ASN A 126 19.63 5.36 21.10
C ASN A 126 19.15 5.80 22.48
N CYS A 127 18.13 5.14 23.00
CA CYS A 127 17.59 5.43 24.33
C CYS A 127 18.29 4.60 25.45
#